data_90af0d8711866fd130c6f86a3826c8f7
#
_entry.id   90af0d8711866fd130c6f86a3826c8f7
#
_cell.length_a   1.000
_cell.length_b   1.000
_cell.length_c   1.000
_cell.angle_alpha   90.00
_cell.angle_beta   90.00
_cell.angle_gamma   90.00
#
_symmetry.space_group_name_H-M   'P 1'
#
loop_
_entity.id
_entity.type
_entity.pdbx_description
1 polymer ?
#
loop_
_entity_poly.entity_id
_entity_poly.type
_entity_poly.pdbx_seq_one_letter_code
_entity_poly.pdbx_strand_id
1 'polypeptide(L)'
;EENVERMVKTPWAEKEMPFSQAAEMGTEKVIRDHATVGLIVTTDGSFGELTREDFLEAEEKTVETCKQAGKPFVIILNTTDPLAEQTKDRVEKMKKKYQKPVVAVNGIDLSREDALAIMEQILYDFPVLRMNFIVPKWVEFLQEDHWLKQEFIEKCLAVLPGIKSMNDAKEENIMMEAP
;
A
#
# COMPACT_ATOMS: atom_id res chain seq x y z
N GLU A 1 -24.50 -31.44 -8.90
CA GLU A 1 -23.71 -32.00 -7.78
C GLU A 1 -23.59 -30.89 -6.75
N GLU A 2 -24.18 -31.13 -5.57
CA GLU A 2 -24.13 -30.20 -4.45
C GLU A 2 -22.66 -29.92 -4.11
N ASN A 3 -22.30 -28.67 -4.08
CA ASN A 3 -20.98 -28.18 -3.68
C ASN A 3 -20.84 -28.44 -2.16
N VAL A 4 -20.55 -29.68 -1.76
CA VAL A 4 -20.29 -30.04 -0.37
C VAL A 4 -18.97 -29.39 0.01
N GLU A 5 -19.07 -28.32 0.78
CA GLU A 5 -17.90 -27.60 1.27
C GLU A 5 -17.00 -28.52 2.08
N ARG A 6 -15.75 -28.68 1.64
CA ARG A 6 -14.78 -29.59 2.27
C ARG A 6 -14.46 -29.11 3.68
N MET A 7 -14.73 -29.94 4.70
CA MET A 7 -14.34 -29.69 6.07
C MET A 7 -12.84 -30.00 6.27
N VAL A 8 -12.14 -29.11 6.96
CA VAL A 8 -10.70 -29.25 7.24
C VAL A 8 -10.41 -28.95 8.70
N LYS A 9 -9.42 -29.64 9.25
CA LYS A 9 -8.90 -29.38 10.59
C LYS A 9 -7.68 -28.45 10.48
N THR A 10 -7.67 -27.38 11.25
CA THR A 10 -6.57 -26.41 11.27
C THR A 10 -5.88 -26.41 12.64
N PRO A 11 -4.60 -26.04 12.74
CA PRO A 11 -3.90 -25.89 14.01
C PRO A 11 -4.49 -24.81 14.93
N TRP A 12 -5.34 -23.94 14.39
CA TRP A 12 -5.88 -22.75 15.08
C TRP A 12 -7.31 -22.96 15.58
N ALA A 13 -7.94 -24.09 15.26
CA ALA A 13 -9.30 -24.39 15.68
C ALA A 13 -9.41 -25.82 16.23
N GLU A 14 -10.11 -25.96 17.35
CA GLU A 14 -10.34 -27.27 17.98
C GLU A 14 -11.32 -28.15 17.17
N LYS A 15 -12.19 -27.52 16.39
CA LYS A 15 -13.21 -28.19 15.57
C LYS A 15 -12.90 -28.06 14.09
N GLU A 16 -13.33 -29.04 13.31
CA GLU A 16 -13.32 -28.96 11.86
C GLU A 16 -14.20 -27.79 11.38
N MET A 17 -13.72 -27.10 10.35
CA MET A 17 -14.41 -25.95 9.75
C MET A 17 -14.37 -26.05 8.23
N PRO A 18 -15.25 -25.31 7.51
CA PRO A 18 -15.21 -25.21 6.07
C PRO A 18 -13.86 -24.73 5.55
N PHE A 19 -13.41 -25.29 4.42
CA PHE A 19 -12.11 -24.93 3.81
C PHE A 19 -12.00 -23.43 3.51
N SER A 20 -13.07 -22.82 3.02
CA SER A 20 -13.13 -21.37 2.76
C SER A 20 -12.82 -20.56 4.02
N GLN A 21 -13.44 -20.91 5.15
CA GLN A 21 -13.21 -20.24 6.43
C GLN A 21 -11.79 -20.49 6.96
N ALA A 22 -11.28 -21.70 6.80
CA ALA A 22 -9.92 -22.04 7.20
C ALA A 22 -8.88 -21.26 6.38
N ALA A 23 -9.07 -21.13 5.07
CA ALA A 23 -8.23 -20.36 4.18
C ALA A 23 -8.24 -18.87 4.54
N GLU A 24 -9.39 -18.32 4.85
CA GLU A 24 -9.54 -16.92 5.28
C GLU A 24 -8.80 -16.65 6.60
N MET A 25 -9.03 -17.47 7.62
CA MET A 25 -8.30 -17.37 8.89
C MET A 25 -6.80 -17.51 8.73
N GLY A 26 -6.36 -18.42 7.87
CA GLY A 26 -4.94 -18.64 7.57
C GLY A 26 -4.32 -17.39 6.92
N THR A 27 -5.00 -16.82 5.93
CA THR A 27 -4.57 -15.59 5.25
C THR A 27 -4.50 -14.41 6.23
N GLU A 28 -5.53 -14.23 7.06
CA GLU A 28 -5.54 -13.16 8.07
C GLU A 28 -4.38 -13.29 9.05
N LYS A 29 -4.12 -14.50 9.56
CA LYS A 29 -2.99 -14.75 10.45
C LYS A 29 -1.64 -14.50 9.81
N VAL A 30 -1.44 -14.92 8.55
CA VAL A 30 -0.21 -14.65 7.81
C VAL A 30 0.00 -13.15 7.64
N ILE A 31 -1.03 -12.41 7.25
CA ILE A 31 -0.95 -10.96 7.09
C ILE A 31 -0.62 -10.29 8.43
N ARG A 32 -1.30 -10.66 9.50
CA ARG A 32 -1.19 -9.98 10.79
C ARG A 32 0.11 -10.32 11.53
N ASP A 33 0.48 -11.61 11.57
CA ASP A 33 1.52 -12.13 12.46
C ASP A 33 2.89 -12.29 11.76
N HIS A 34 2.90 -12.54 10.44
CA HIS A 34 4.12 -12.93 9.72
C HIS A 34 4.51 -11.94 8.60
N ALA A 35 3.56 -11.27 7.96
CA ALA A 35 3.89 -10.37 6.88
C ALA A 35 4.47 -9.05 7.37
N THR A 36 5.55 -8.60 6.77
CA THR A 36 6.09 -7.23 6.93
C THR A 36 5.47 -6.29 5.92
N VAL A 37 5.17 -6.79 4.72
CA VAL A 37 4.58 -6.05 3.60
C VAL A 37 3.62 -6.96 2.85
N GLY A 38 2.58 -6.39 2.25
CA GLY A 38 1.61 -7.10 1.42
C GLY A 38 1.77 -6.80 -0.07
N LEU A 39 1.61 -7.85 -0.89
CA LEU A 39 1.43 -7.75 -2.33
C LEU A 39 0.06 -8.32 -2.66
N ILE A 40 -0.89 -7.47 -3.03
CA ILE A 40 -2.22 -7.92 -3.43
C ILE A 40 -2.24 -8.00 -4.94
N VAL A 41 -2.27 -9.22 -5.48
CA VAL A 41 -2.32 -9.44 -6.92
C VAL A 41 -3.76 -9.65 -7.33
N THR A 42 -4.23 -8.82 -8.26
CA THR A 42 -5.54 -8.90 -8.89
C THR A 42 -5.38 -8.85 -10.41
N THR A 43 -6.46 -9.01 -11.16
CA THR A 43 -6.43 -9.02 -12.63
C THR A 43 -7.50 -8.11 -13.22
N ASP A 44 -7.31 -7.70 -14.44
CA ASP A 44 -8.31 -7.00 -15.23
C ASP A 44 -9.25 -7.95 -16.01
N GLY A 45 -9.07 -9.27 -15.85
CA GLY A 45 -9.81 -10.30 -16.58
C GLY A 45 -9.21 -10.65 -17.96
N SER A 46 -8.04 -10.09 -18.30
CA SER A 46 -7.38 -10.41 -19.59
C SER A 46 -6.71 -11.80 -19.61
N PHE A 47 -6.61 -12.46 -18.47
CA PHE A 47 -6.07 -13.80 -18.32
C PHE A 47 -7.14 -14.78 -17.89
N GLY A 48 -7.35 -15.84 -18.67
CA GLY A 48 -8.28 -16.92 -18.34
C GLY A 48 -9.74 -16.63 -18.72
N GLU A 49 -10.64 -17.38 -18.10
CA GLU A 49 -12.09 -17.35 -18.39
C GLU A 49 -12.89 -16.46 -17.43
N LEU A 50 -12.29 -16.07 -16.30
CA LEU A 50 -12.94 -15.24 -15.28
C LEU A 50 -12.85 -13.76 -15.65
N THR A 51 -13.93 -13.05 -15.42
CA THR A 51 -14.02 -11.61 -15.66
C THR A 51 -13.46 -10.80 -14.51
N ARG A 52 -13.23 -9.51 -14.70
CA ARG A 52 -12.79 -8.60 -13.63
C ARG A 52 -13.75 -8.60 -12.44
N GLU A 53 -15.05 -8.70 -12.71
CA GLU A 53 -16.13 -8.66 -11.73
C GLU A 53 -16.03 -9.80 -10.72
N ASP A 54 -15.58 -10.98 -11.16
CA ASP A 54 -15.43 -12.18 -10.32
C ASP A 54 -14.37 -12.01 -9.21
N PHE A 55 -13.45 -11.07 -9.39
CA PHE A 55 -12.36 -10.80 -8.44
C PHE A 55 -12.64 -9.65 -7.48
N LEU A 56 -13.63 -8.80 -7.75
CA LEU A 56 -13.83 -7.54 -7.01
C LEU A 56 -14.10 -7.77 -5.51
N GLU A 57 -14.96 -8.71 -5.17
CA GLU A 57 -15.31 -8.99 -3.77
C GLU A 57 -14.09 -9.48 -2.98
N ALA A 58 -13.33 -10.42 -3.54
CA ALA A 58 -12.11 -10.95 -2.92
C ALA A 58 -11.02 -9.88 -2.79
N GLU A 59 -10.88 -9.03 -3.81
CA GLU A 59 -9.96 -7.89 -3.81
C GLU A 59 -10.29 -6.91 -2.69
N GLU A 60 -11.53 -6.48 -2.58
CA GLU A 60 -11.99 -5.54 -1.56
C GLU A 60 -11.75 -6.08 -0.15
N LYS A 61 -12.13 -7.34 0.08
CA LYS A 61 -11.93 -8.02 1.35
C LYS A 61 -10.46 -8.12 1.74
N THR A 62 -9.60 -8.47 0.78
CA THR A 62 -8.15 -8.58 1.01
C THR A 62 -7.52 -7.22 1.31
N VAL A 63 -7.91 -6.17 0.56
CA VAL A 63 -7.47 -4.81 0.80
C VAL A 63 -7.87 -4.34 2.20
N GLU A 64 -9.11 -4.62 2.61
CA GLU A 64 -9.59 -4.24 3.94
C GLU A 64 -8.82 -4.97 5.05
N THR A 65 -8.56 -6.27 4.88
CA THR A 65 -7.76 -7.06 5.83
C THR A 65 -6.35 -6.48 5.99
N CYS A 66 -5.69 -6.10 4.89
CA CYS A 66 -4.37 -5.48 4.93
C CYS A 66 -4.39 -4.11 5.60
N LYS A 67 -5.42 -3.30 5.36
CA LYS A 67 -5.60 -1.99 6.02
C LYS A 67 -5.79 -2.15 7.53
N GLN A 68 -6.63 -3.08 7.95
CA GLN A 68 -6.88 -3.36 9.38
C GLN A 68 -5.64 -3.90 10.09
N ALA A 69 -4.81 -4.66 9.39
CA ALA A 69 -3.53 -5.14 9.91
C ALA A 69 -2.48 -4.02 10.05
N GLY A 70 -2.71 -2.83 9.47
CA GLY A 70 -1.79 -1.70 9.51
C GLY A 70 -0.46 -1.95 8.79
N LYS A 71 -0.44 -2.89 7.84
CA LYS A 71 0.76 -3.25 7.08
C LYS A 71 0.85 -2.41 5.80
N PRO A 72 2.06 -1.98 5.39
CA PRO A 72 2.26 -1.40 4.07
C PRO A 72 1.97 -2.45 2.99
N PHE A 73 1.27 -2.06 1.92
CA PHE A 73 1.00 -2.96 0.81
C PHE A 73 0.82 -2.21 -0.51
N VAL A 74 1.07 -2.92 -1.59
CA VAL A 74 0.82 -2.46 -2.95
C VAL A 74 -0.14 -3.40 -3.65
N ILE A 75 -0.98 -2.85 -4.52
CA ILE A 75 -1.90 -3.63 -5.35
C ILE A 75 -1.27 -3.78 -6.75
N ILE A 76 -1.18 -4.99 -7.21
CA ILE A 76 -0.68 -5.34 -8.54
C ILE A 76 -1.86 -5.71 -9.42
N LEU A 77 -2.09 -4.92 -10.47
CA LEU A 77 -3.06 -5.24 -11.49
C LEU A 77 -2.36 -6.04 -12.60
N ASN A 78 -2.57 -7.35 -12.60
CA ASN A 78 -2.06 -8.22 -13.65
C ASN A 78 -2.91 -8.07 -14.92
N THR A 79 -2.27 -7.68 -16.03
CA THR A 79 -2.91 -7.38 -17.31
C THR A 79 -2.00 -7.76 -18.47
N THR A 80 -2.57 -8.11 -19.62
CA THR A 80 -1.81 -8.40 -20.83
C THR A 80 -1.18 -7.15 -21.44
N ASP A 81 -1.75 -5.96 -21.21
CA ASP A 81 -1.25 -4.68 -21.73
C ASP A 81 -1.20 -3.60 -20.63
N PRO A 82 -0.09 -3.53 -19.86
CA PRO A 82 0.09 -2.54 -18.80
C PRO A 82 0.10 -1.08 -19.28
N LEU A 83 0.44 -0.85 -20.55
CA LEU A 83 0.61 0.50 -21.11
C LEU A 83 -0.67 1.04 -21.77
N ALA A 84 -1.69 0.21 -21.96
CA ALA A 84 -2.96 0.62 -22.55
C ALA A 84 -3.62 1.77 -21.75
N GLU A 85 -4.24 2.71 -22.46
CA GLU A 85 -4.96 3.85 -21.88
C GLU A 85 -6.03 3.39 -20.88
N GLN A 86 -6.79 2.34 -21.25
CA GLN A 86 -7.81 1.75 -20.38
C GLN A 86 -7.23 1.17 -19.08
N THR A 87 -6.04 0.57 -19.15
CA THR A 87 -5.33 0.06 -17.97
C THR A 87 -4.90 1.20 -17.06
N LYS A 88 -4.35 2.28 -17.62
CA LYS A 88 -3.97 3.49 -16.87
C LYS A 88 -5.16 4.10 -16.16
N ASP A 89 -6.29 4.27 -16.86
CA ASP A 89 -7.53 4.78 -16.26
C ASP A 89 -8.03 3.89 -15.11
N ARG A 90 -7.91 2.58 -15.27
CA ARG A 90 -8.29 1.61 -14.23
C ARG A 90 -7.38 1.73 -13.02
N VAL A 91 -6.08 1.80 -13.22
CA VAL A 91 -5.08 2.01 -12.15
C VAL A 91 -5.40 3.28 -11.36
N GLU A 92 -5.68 4.39 -12.05
CA GLU A 92 -6.02 5.66 -11.37
C GLU A 92 -7.35 5.57 -10.57
N LYS A 93 -8.36 4.88 -11.10
CA LYS A 93 -9.60 4.62 -10.36
C LYS A 93 -9.35 3.76 -9.12
N MET A 94 -8.52 2.73 -9.22
CA MET A 94 -8.15 1.86 -8.10
C MET A 94 -7.34 2.62 -7.04
N LYS A 95 -6.36 3.46 -7.44
CA LYS A 95 -5.62 4.32 -6.53
C LYS A 95 -6.55 5.24 -5.74
N LYS A 96 -7.51 5.87 -6.42
CA LYS A 96 -8.50 6.75 -5.78
C LYS A 96 -9.43 5.97 -4.83
N LYS A 97 -9.85 4.76 -5.22
CA LYS A 97 -10.75 3.92 -4.42
C LYS A 97 -10.07 3.42 -3.14
N TYR A 98 -8.88 2.88 -3.26
CA TYR A 98 -8.20 2.21 -2.15
C TYR A 98 -7.27 3.11 -1.35
N GLN A 99 -6.90 4.29 -1.90
CA GLN A 99 -5.91 5.20 -1.32
C GLN A 99 -4.57 4.48 -1.06
N LYS A 100 -4.18 3.64 -2.02
CA LYS A 100 -2.97 2.81 -1.98
C LYS A 100 -2.28 2.78 -3.33
N PRO A 101 -0.96 2.52 -3.37
CA PRO A 101 -0.25 2.33 -4.63
C PRO A 101 -0.83 1.18 -5.43
N VAL A 102 -1.00 1.40 -6.73
CA VAL A 102 -1.42 0.37 -7.70
C VAL A 102 -0.45 0.38 -8.86
N VAL A 103 0.08 -0.78 -9.21
CA VAL A 103 1.01 -0.97 -10.33
C VAL A 103 0.40 -1.98 -11.31
N ALA A 104 0.31 -1.61 -12.59
CA ALA A 104 -0.09 -2.56 -13.63
C ALA A 104 1.16 -3.24 -14.21
N VAL A 105 1.12 -4.56 -14.31
CA VAL A 105 2.21 -5.36 -14.88
C VAL A 105 1.66 -6.53 -15.68
N ASN A 106 2.48 -7.05 -16.60
CA ASN A 106 2.24 -8.34 -17.19
C ASN A 106 3.00 -9.41 -16.40
N GLY A 107 2.28 -10.20 -15.59
CA GLY A 107 2.89 -11.18 -14.70
C GLY A 107 3.56 -12.36 -15.42
N ILE A 108 3.25 -12.59 -16.72
CA ILE A 108 3.91 -13.61 -17.54
C ILE A 108 5.27 -13.10 -18.05
N ASP A 109 5.36 -11.81 -18.34
CA ASP A 109 6.56 -11.14 -18.86
C ASP A 109 6.99 -10.00 -17.93
N LEU A 110 7.20 -10.36 -16.66
CA LEU A 110 7.60 -9.40 -15.64
C LEU A 110 9.07 -9.01 -15.84
N SER A 111 9.30 -7.75 -16.18
CA SER A 111 10.64 -7.21 -16.37
C SER A 111 11.33 -6.89 -15.03
N ARG A 112 12.64 -6.64 -15.08
CA ARG A 112 13.39 -6.14 -13.92
C ARG A 112 12.89 -4.75 -13.50
N GLU A 113 12.57 -3.93 -14.48
CA GLU A 113 12.05 -2.57 -14.30
C GLU A 113 10.71 -2.59 -13.57
N ASP A 114 9.81 -3.51 -13.94
CA ASP A 114 8.53 -3.70 -13.25
C ASP A 114 8.73 -4.13 -11.78
N ALA A 115 9.64 -5.07 -11.55
CA ALA A 115 9.95 -5.52 -10.20
C ALA A 115 10.53 -4.38 -9.33
N LEU A 116 11.41 -3.55 -9.90
CA LEU A 116 11.93 -2.37 -9.20
C LEU A 116 10.85 -1.34 -8.93
N ALA A 117 9.94 -1.08 -9.87
CA ALA A 117 8.80 -0.18 -9.69
C ALA A 117 7.87 -0.66 -8.57
N ILE A 118 7.59 -1.96 -8.50
CA ILE A 118 6.80 -2.54 -7.40
C ILE A 118 7.50 -2.32 -6.06
N MET A 119 8.80 -2.63 -5.97
CA MET A 119 9.59 -2.44 -4.74
C MET A 119 9.63 -0.98 -4.31
N GLU A 120 9.78 -0.05 -5.24
CA GLU A 120 9.74 1.38 -4.99
C GLU A 120 8.41 1.81 -4.39
N GLN A 121 7.29 1.37 -4.98
CA GLN A 121 5.95 1.69 -4.46
C GLN A 121 5.71 1.11 -3.06
N ILE A 122 6.25 -0.08 -2.77
CA ILE A 122 6.21 -0.66 -1.43
C ILE A 122 6.95 0.26 -0.45
N LEU A 123 8.16 0.69 -0.79
CA LEU A 123 8.97 1.56 0.08
C LEU A 123 8.26 2.88 0.36
N TYR A 124 7.58 3.45 -0.61
CA TYR A 124 6.82 4.68 -0.43
C TYR A 124 5.58 4.54 0.46
N ASP A 125 5.01 3.33 0.59
CA ASP A 125 3.88 3.08 1.52
C ASP A 125 4.31 2.83 2.98
N PHE A 126 5.63 2.74 3.25
CA PHE A 126 6.12 2.62 4.62
C PHE A 126 5.84 3.88 5.45
N PRO A 127 5.47 3.72 6.74
CA PRO A 127 5.25 4.85 7.62
C PRO A 127 6.56 5.58 7.93
N VAL A 128 6.50 6.91 8.01
CA VAL A 128 7.62 7.73 8.49
C VAL A 128 7.69 7.64 10.00
N LEU A 129 8.77 7.07 10.52
CA LEU A 129 8.99 6.92 11.97
C LEU A 129 9.81 8.08 12.57
N ARG A 130 10.62 8.74 11.75
CA ARG A 130 11.48 9.84 12.18
C ARG A 130 11.75 10.80 11.02
N MET A 131 11.70 12.07 11.31
CA MET A 131 12.13 13.14 10.41
C MET A 131 13.21 13.97 11.08
N ASN A 132 14.29 14.25 10.36
CA ASN A 132 15.37 15.11 10.84
C ASN A 132 15.40 16.37 9.98
N PHE A 133 15.25 17.53 10.60
CA PHE A 133 15.41 18.82 9.93
C PHE A 133 16.87 19.26 10.07
N ILE A 134 17.52 19.48 8.95
CA ILE A 134 18.91 19.95 8.91
C ILE A 134 18.87 21.44 8.63
N VAL A 135 19.33 22.23 9.58
CA VAL A 135 19.39 23.69 9.47
C VAL A 135 20.83 24.17 9.37
N PRO A 136 21.09 25.33 8.74
CA PRO A 136 22.40 25.96 8.76
C PRO A 136 22.83 26.25 10.21
N LYS A 137 24.13 26.08 10.51
CA LYS A 137 24.66 26.27 11.86
C LYS A 137 24.35 27.64 12.47
N TRP A 138 24.32 28.69 11.67
CA TRP A 138 24.01 30.02 12.16
C TRP A 138 22.60 30.14 12.74
N VAL A 139 21.62 29.33 12.28
CA VAL A 139 20.25 29.26 12.82
C VAL A 139 20.27 28.61 14.21
N GLU A 140 21.14 27.62 14.43
CA GLU A 140 21.30 26.96 15.73
C GLU A 140 21.77 27.93 16.81
N PHE A 141 22.64 28.90 16.43
CA PHE A 141 23.17 29.93 17.34
C PHE A 141 22.21 31.07 17.66
N LEU A 142 21.06 31.17 16.96
CA LEU A 142 20.05 32.14 17.31
C LEU A 142 19.42 31.83 18.67
N GLN A 143 19.09 32.88 19.40
CA GLN A 143 18.36 32.74 20.69
C GLN A 143 17.03 32.01 20.46
N GLU A 144 16.53 31.34 21.50
CA GLU A 144 15.30 30.54 21.39
C GLU A 144 14.07 31.37 21.02
N ASP A 145 14.02 32.61 21.45
CA ASP A 145 12.96 33.61 21.18
C ASP A 145 13.16 34.39 19.89
N HIS A 146 14.22 34.11 19.12
CA HIS A 146 14.45 34.81 17.87
C HIS A 146 13.35 34.49 16.84
N TRP A 147 12.73 35.52 16.26
CA TRP A 147 11.57 35.40 15.38
C TRP A 147 11.76 34.40 14.23
N LEU A 148 12.95 34.39 13.58
CA LEU A 148 13.25 33.50 12.48
C LEU A 148 13.30 32.02 12.92
N LYS A 149 13.84 31.74 14.13
CA LYS A 149 13.89 30.40 14.70
C LYS A 149 12.51 29.88 15.06
N GLN A 150 11.68 30.76 15.62
CA GLN A 150 10.28 30.43 15.94
C GLN A 150 9.45 30.15 14.68
N GLU A 151 9.56 31.00 13.67
CA GLU A 151 8.87 30.81 12.38
C GLU A 151 9.28 29.49 11.70
N PHE A 152 10.57 29.15 11.73
CA PHE A 152 11.07 27.90 11.20
C PHE A 152 10.46 26.70 11.94
N ILE A 153 10.46 26.73 13.27
CA ILE A 153 9.88 25.67 14.10
C ILE A 153 8.38 25.52 13.83
N GLU A 154 7.63 26.61 13.76
CA GLU A 154 6.20 26.60 13.46
C GLU A 154 5.92 25.97 12.08
N LYS A 155 6.67 26.34 11.06
CA LYS A 155 6.55 25.73 9.73
C LYS A 155 6.87 24.22 9.74
N CYS A 156 7.91 23.80 10.42
CA CYS A 156 8.23 22.39 10.60
C CYS A 156 7.10 21.63 11.29
N LEU A 157 6.56 22.18 12.38
CA LEU A 157 5.45 21.57 13.12
C LEU A 157 4.16 21.52 12.30
N ALA A 158 3.91 22.49 11.44
CA ALA A 158 2.74 22.54 10.57
C ALA A 158 2.75 21.43 9.49
N VAL A 159 3.93 21.04 9.01
CA VAL A 159 4.09 20.01 7.98
C VAL A 159 3.98 18.59 8.55
N LEU A 160 4.43 18.36 9.79
CA LEU A 160 4.50 17.02 10.39
C LEU A 160 3.17 16.24 10.38
N PRO A 161 1.99 16.81 10.71
CA PRO A 161 0.74 16.05 10.72
C PRO A 161 0.30 15.53 9.35
N GLY A 162 0.78 16.14 8.27
CA GLY A 162 0.51 15.73 6.89
C GLY A 162 1.34 14.54 6.43
N ILE A 163 2.47 14.26 7.09
CA ILE A 163 3.41 13.22 6.67
C ILE A 163 3.17 11.94 7.46
N LYS A 164 2.54 10.95 6.82
CA LYS A 164 2.27 9.64 7.41
C LYS A 164 3.12 8.54 6.77
N SER A 165 3.39 8.66 5.47
CA SER A 165 4.15 7.69 4.69
C SER A 165 5.35 8.35 4.03
N MET A 166 6.27 7.56 3.51
CA MET A 166 7.40 8.05 2.72
C MET A 166 6.95 8.76 1.44
N ASN A 167 5.77 8.42 0.92
CA ASN A 167 5.20 9.11 -0.24
C ASN A 167 4.82 10.56 0.07
N ASP A 168 4.32 10.82 1.28
CA ASP A 168 3.96 12.18 1.72
C ASP A 168 5.21 13.05 1.93
N ALA A 169 6.37 12.41 2.15
CA ALA A 169 7.66 13.07 2.37
C ALA A 169 8.41 13.41 1.07
N LYS A 170 7.84 13.16 -0.12
CA LYS A 170 8.45 13.59 -1.38
C LYS A 170 8.46 15.12 -1.49
N GLU A 171 9.52 15.66 -2.12
CA GLU A 171 9.68 17.11 -2.34
C GLU A 171 8.46 17.76 -2.99
N GLU A 172 7.81 17.03 -3.91
CA GLU A 172 6.59 17.50 -4.62
C GLU A 172 5.41 17.73 -3.65
N ASN A 173 5.39 17.05 -2.50
CA ASN A 173 4.31 17.11 -1.51
C ASN A 173 4.66 18.03 -0.32
N ILE A 174 5.94 18.40 -0.16
CA ILE A 174 6.42 19.31 0.89
C ILE A 174 6.83 20.63 0.25
N MET A 175 5.85 21.39 -0.22
CA MET A 175 6.09 22.76 -0.64
C MET A 175 6.00 23.68 0.57
N MET A 176 7.16 24.07 1.12
CA MET A 176 7.24 25.16 2.07
C MET A 176 7.40 26.44 1.28
N GLU A 177 6.41 27.33 1.34
CA GLU A 177 6.58 28.69 0.80
C GLU A 177 7.72 29.37 1.57
N ALA A 178 8.68 29.87 0.83
CA ALA A 178 9.73 30.70 1.41
C ALA A 178 9.12 31.98 2.01
N PRO A 179 9.63 32.47 3.13
CA PRO A 179 9.16 33.70 3.77
C PRO A 179 9.37 34.92 2.89
#